data_fb842942110c7072dd89882e8012e54f
#
_entry.id   fb842942110c7072dd89882e8012e54f
#
_cell.length_a   1.000
_cell.length_b   1.000
_cell.length_c   1.000
_cell.angle_alpha   90.00
_cell.angle_beta   90.00
_cell.angle_gamma   90.00
#
_symmetry.space_group_name_H-M   'P 1'
#
loop_
_entity.id
_entity.type
_entity.pdbx_description
1 polymer ?
#
loop_
_entity_poly.entity_id
_entity_poly.type
_entity_poly.pdbx_seq_one_letter_code
_entity_poly.pdbx_strand_id
1 'polypeptide(L)'
;QGSIEAELDKQGGKSYGPPTGKRMTIFLDDLSMPEVNTWGDQPTLELARQLVETGGVCFLDKDKRGDVKEVRGVDYVAAMDLPGGGKNDIPNRLKRHFFMLTVVTPSPSSVAAIYGILLQSRFDAKEFKYLGGEFPNFVQRMPSTTMALFKWLREKMLPSPTKFHYTFTLKDLSRLFQGVLRTPKSTYTQDNVLVQLWRHEAERVFSDKLVNLQDKDKFKKELDLVSKQLTGAAPAKTGKGRPPSAMKSPTKRGKSVSRPGSAPAADIHSRCVAPALFVDFLRDDEYDEDGILARSRRFEMIKVPSRCRRDSCPPHFHESGFFFAEEANS
;
A
#
# COMPACT_ATOMS: atom_id res chain seq x y z
N GLN A 1 -13.29 11.76 26.35
CA GLN A 1 -14.47 11.44 27.19
C GLN A 1 -15.76 11.78 26.45
N GLY A 2 -15.97 13.02 25.99
CA GLY A 2 -17.20 13.47 25.34
C GLY A 2 -17.66 12.62 24.15
N SER A 3 -16.75 12.14 23.31
CA SER A 3 -17.09 11.27 22.17
C SER A 3 -17.70 9.93 22.60
N ILE A 4 -17.25 9.38 23.73
CA ILE A 4 -17.82 8.13 24.28
C ILE A 4 -19.18 8.44 24.92
N GLU A 5 -19.27 9.54 25.68
CA GLU A 5 -20.51 9.92 26.36
C GLU A 5 -21.65 10.24 25.39
N ALA A 6 -21.33 10.77 24.19
CA ALA A 6 -22.34 11.07 23.18
C ALA A 6 -23.08 9.82 22.61
N GLU A 7 -22.42 8.67 22.70
CA GLU A 7 -22.97 7.39 22.20
C GLU A 7 -23.62 6.53 23.30
N LEU A 8 -23.68 7.05 24.54
CA LEU A 8 -24.22 6.34 25.69
C LEU A 8 -25.57 6.92 26.10
N ASP A 9 -26.56 6.06 26.23
CA ASP A 9 -27.88 6.40 26.80
C ASP A 9 -27.91 6.20 28.31
N LYS A 10 -28.68 7.05 29.01
CA LYS A 10 -28.94 6.89 30.44
C LYS A 10 -29.89 5.76 30.68
N GLN A 11 -29.47 4.72 31.37
CA GLN A 11 -30.26 3.52 31.67
C GLN A 11 -30.98 3.61 33.00
N GLY A 12 -30.54 4.47 33.93
CA GLY A 12 -31.17 4.70 35.23
C GLY A 12 -30.14 5.19 36.24
N GLY A 13 -30.53 6.14 37.12
CA GLY A 13 -29.65 6.67 38.16
C GLY A 13 -28.34 7.25 37.57
N LYS A 14 -27.22 6.68 37.96
CA LYS A 14 -25.86 6.99 37.46
C LYS A 14 -25.35 5.99 36.40
N SER A 15 -26.20 5.03 35.96
CA SER A 15 -25.83 4.01 34.98
C SER A 15 -26.11 4.48 33.55
N TYR A 16 -25.13 4.29 32.69
CA TYR A 16 -25.14 4.60 31.28
C TYR A 16 -24.71 3.37 30.48
N GLY A 17 -25.18 3.26 29.25
CA GLY A 17 -24.82 2.14 28.39
C GLY A 17 -25.26 2.37 26.95
N PRO A 18 -25.00 1.43 26.06
CA PRO A 18 -25.47 1.51 24.69
C PRO A 18 -26.99 1.52 24.64
N PRO A 19 -27.59 2.01 23.53
CA PRO A 19 -29.03 1.97 23.31
C PRO A 19 -29.62 0.57 23.53
N THR A 20 -30.85 0.51 24.00
CA THR A 20 -31.54 -0.76 24.35
C THR A 20 -31.44 -1.78 23.21
N GLY A 21 -31.03 -3.00 23.54
CA GLY A 21 -30.87 -4.10 22.59
C GLY A 21 -29.57 -4.07 21.77
N LYS A 22 -28.68 -3.12 22.03
CA LYS A 22 -27.36 -3.02 21.35
C LYS A 22 -26.22 -3.32 22.32
N ARG A 23 -25.10 -3.78 21.78
CA ARG A 23 -23.82 -3.86 22.48
C ARG A 23 -22.88 -2.85 21.84
N MET A 24 -21.96 -2.30 22.61
CA MET A 24 -20.96 -1.34 22.15
C MET A 24 -19.57 -1.92 22.33
N THR A 25 -18.74 -1.78 21.33
CA THR A 25 -17.29 -2.03 21.43
C THR A 25 -16.56 -0.73 21.17
N ILE A 26 -15.76 -0.30 22.13
CA ILE A 26 -14.89 0.87 21.98
C ILE A 26 -13.54 0.40 21.45
N PHE A 27 -13.16 0.88 20.27
CA PHE A 27 -11.86 0.62 19.69
C PHE A 27 -10.92 1.80 19.96
N LEU A 28 -9.85 1.52 20.70
CA LEU A 28 -8.79 2.49 21.01
C LEU A 28 -7.61 2.27 20.06
N ASP A 29 -7.57 3.08 19.01
CA ASP A 29 -6.47 3.01 18.02
C ASP A 29 -5.26 3.78 18.54
N ASP A 30 -4.06 3.29 18.18
CA ASP A 30 -2.78 3.91 18.55
C ASP A 30 -2.63 4.22 20.04
N LEU A 31 -2.93 3.26 20.92
CA LEU A 31 -2.89 3.43 22.37
C LEU A 31 -1.51 3.91 22.90
N SER A 32 -0.44 3.70 22.14
CA SER A 32 0.93 4.12 22.45
C SER A 32 1.29 5.56 22.01
N MET A 33 0.35 6.31 21.40
CA MET A 33 0.60 7.70 20.91
C MET A 33 0.62 8.78 22.00
N PRO A 34 -0.19 8.74 23.08
CA PRO A 34 -0.22 9.82 24.04
C PRO A 34 1.14 10.12 24.65
N GLU A 35 1.49 11.40 24.71
CA GLU A 35 2.75 11.86 25.30
C GLU A 35 2.78 11.60 26.80
N VAL A 36 3.99 11.34 27.28
CA VAL A 36 4.31 11.27 28.71
C VAL A 36 4.61 12.67 29.19
N ASN A 37 3.92 13.14 30.22
CA ASN A 37 4.18 14.45 30.81
C ASN A 37 5.50 14.47 31.61
N THR A 38 5.87 15.64 32.15
CA THR A 38 7.09 15.83 32.96
C THR A 38 7.13 14.96 34.22
N TRP A 39 5.99 14.49 34.68
CA TRP A 39 5.82 13.64 35.87
C TRP A 39 5.80 12.12 35.54
N GLY A 40 5.91 11.78 34.26
CA GLY A 40 5.85 10.40 33.83
C GLY A 40 4.43 9.83 33.63
N ASP A 41 3.41 10.68 33.67
CA ASP A 41 2.01 10.27 33.51
C ASP A 41 1.50 10.52 32.08
N GLN A 42 0.52 9.71 31.68
CA GLN A 42 -0.21 9.84 30.42
C GLN A 42 -1.71 10.02 30.74
N PRO A 43 -2.20 11.27 30.92
CA PRO A 43 -3.57 11.53 31.38
C PRO A 43 -4.67 10.86 30.52
N THR A 44 -4.47 10.79 29.21
CA THR A 44 -5.42 10.13 28.29
C THR A 44 -5.53 8.64 28.57
N LEU A 45 -4.41 7.97 28.86
CA LEU A 45 -4.40 6.55 29.18
C LEU A 45 -4.99 6.27 30.55
N GLU A 46 -4.88 7.20 31.50
CA GLU A 46 -5.51 7.09 32.81
C GLU A 46 -7.05 7.13 32.69
N LEU A 47 -7.58 7.94 31.78
CA LEU A 47 -9.02 7.92 31.48
C LEU A 47 -9.46 6.57 30.90
N ALA A 48 -8.68 6.02 29.97
CA ALA A 48 -8.95 4.69 29.42
C ALA A 48 -8.85 3.60 30.50
N ARG A 49 -7.86 3.70 31.41
CA ARG A 49 -7.70 2.78 32.54
C ARG A 49 -8.90 2.86 33.49
N GLN A 50 -9.34 4.07 33.82
CA GLN A 50 -10.51 4.27 34.67
C GLN A 50 -11.75 3.61 34.06
N LEU A 51 -12.00 3.80 32.77
CA LEU A 51 -13.12 3.17 32.07
C LEU A 51 -13.08 1.64 32.16
N VAL A 52 -11.90 1.05 31.91
CA VAL A 52 -11.76 -0.42 31.88
C VAL A 52 -11.74 -1.03 33.27
N GLU A 53 -11.06 -0.39 34.25
CA GLU A 53 -10.88 -0.93 35.60
C GLU A 53 -12.12 -0.71 36.48
N THR A 54 -12.70 0.50 36.48
CA THR A 54 -13.83 0.84 37.34
C THR A 54 -15.18 0.72 36.64
N GLY A 55 -15.18 0.51 35.33
CA GLY A 55 -16.42 0.48 34.55
C GLY A 55 -17.12 1.83 34.50
N GLY A 56 -16.39 2.93 34.61
CA GLY A 56 -17.02 4.26 34.62
C GLY A 56 -16.04 5.41 34.48
N VAL A 57 -16.58 6.62 34.37
CA VAL A 57 -15.84 7.87 34.31
C VAL A 57 -16.45 8.91 35.25
N CYS A 58 -15.63 9.81 35.77
CA CYS A 58 -16.11 10.91 36.57
C CYS A 58 -16.94 11.89 35.74
N PHE A 59 -17.99 12.47 36.39
CA PHE A 59 -18.72 13.57 35.77
C PHE A 59 -17.79 14.80 35.63
N LEU A 60 -17.92 15.50 34.50
CA LEU A 60 -17.19 16.74 34.24
C LEU A 60 -17.88 17.96 34.85
N ASP A 61 -19.17 17.82 35.16
CA ASP A 61 -20.00 18.88 35.76
C ASP A 61 -19.47 19.28 37.14
N LYS A 62 -19.36 20.58 37.39
CA LYS A 62 -18.85 21.10 38.67
C LYS A 62 -19.70 20.64 39.87
N ASP A 63 -21.02 20.55 39.69
CA ASP A 63 -21.99 20.19 40.76
C ASP A 63 -21.95 18.70 41.09
N LYS A 64 -21.40 17.87 40.23
CA LYS A 64 -21.28 16.41 40.35
C LYS A 64 -19.84 15.94 40.49
N ARG A 65 -18.95 16.85 40.90
CA ARG A 65 -17.54 16.54 41.06
C ARG A 65 -17.32 15.45 42.11
N GLY A 66 -16.63 14.36 41.66
CA GLY A 66 -16.42 13.15 42.48
C GLY A 66 -17.42 12.04 42.28
N ASP A 67 -18.54 12.30 41.62
CA ASP A 67 -19.47 11.27 41.21
C ASP A 67 -18.99 10.53 39.99
N VAL A 68 -19.26 9.23 39.90
CA VAL A 68 -18.88 8.35 38.79
C VAL A 68 -20.12 8.01 37.97
N LYS A 69 -20.00 8.16 36.65
CA LYS A 69 -20.90 7.59 35.66
C LYS A 69 -20.52 6.13 35.47
N GLU A 70 -21.38 5.21 35.86
CA GLU A 70 -21.16 3.78 35.56
C GLU A 70 -21.49 3.50 34.10
N VAL A 71 -20.54 2.91 33.37
CA VAL A 71 -20.70 2.53 31.95
C VAL A 71 -20.80 1.01 31.87
N ARG A 72 -21.95 0.50 31.43
CA ARG A 72 -22.25 -0.93 31.36
C ARG A 72 -22.49 -1.39 29.93
N GLY A 73 -22.24 -2.67 29.64
CA GLY A 73 -22.49 -3.26 28.31
C GLY A 73 -21.53 -2.79 27.22
N VAL A 74 -20.29 -2.41 27.59
CA VAL A 74 -19.25 -1.95 26.68
C VAL A 74 -18.05 -2.88 26.77
N ASP A 75 -17.58 -3.32 25.60
CA ASP A 75 -16.34 -4.08 25.43
C ASP A 75 -15.23 -3.15 24.91
N TYR A 76 -13.97 -3.47 25.21
CA TYR A 76 -12.82 -2.65 24.83
C TYR A 76 -11.84 -3.45 23.98
N VAL A 77 -11.45 -2.88 22.85
CA VAL A 77 -10.40 -3.41 21.97
C VAL A 77 -9.40 -2.29 21.74
N ALA A 78 -8.11 -2.59 21.85
CA ALA A 78 -7.08 -1.59 21.66
C ALA A 78 -6.02 -2.09 20.67
N ALA A 79 -5.48 -1.19 19.85
CA ALA A 79 -4.32 -1.43 19.01
C ALA A 79 -3.18 -0.51 19.45
N MET A 80 -1.97 -1.06 19.46
CA MET A 80 -0.75 -0.29 19.77
C MET A 80 0.43 -0.78 18.96
N ASP A 81 1.39 0.10 18.77
CA ASP A 81 2.69 -0.26 18.19
C ASP A 81 3.75 -0.36 19.28
N LEU A 82 4.91 -0.93 18.94
CA LEU A 82 6.05 -0.98 19.82
C LEU A 82 6.57 0.42 20.14
N PRO A 83 7.14 0.64 21.35
CA PRO A 83 7.76 1.91 21.70
C PRO A 83 8.87 2.29 20.73
N GLY A 84 8.90 3.55 20.33
CA GLY A 84 9.89 4.12 19.39
C GLY A 84 9.23 4.90 18.26
N GLY A 85 9.99 5.78 17.59
CA GLY A 85 9.49 6.53 16.45
C GLY A 85 8.27 7.43 16.75
N GLY A 86 8.20 8.03 17.94
CA GLY A 86 7.07 8.84 18.40
C GLY A 86 5.97 8.05 19.12
N LYS A 87 6.17 6.76 19.35
CA LYS A 87 5.30 5.89 20.16
C LYS A 87 5.90 5.72 21.55
N ASN A 88 5.09 5.89 22.58
CA ASN A 88 5.50 5.77 23.97
C ASN A 88 5.14 4.37 24.53
N ASP A 89 5.82 3.95 25.57
CA ASP A 89 5.40 2.76 26.31
C ASP A 89 4.15 3.08 27.14
N ILE A 90 3.26 2.11 27.26
CA ILE A 90 2.04 2.27 28.07
C ILE A 90 2.24 1.68 29.46
N PRO A 91 1.62 2.27 30.51
CA PRO A 91 1.79 1.80 31.87
C PRO A 91 1.33 0.36 32.07
N ASN A 92 2.09 -0.44 32.82
CA ASN A 92 1.75 -1.80 33.15
C ASN A 92 0.40 -1.92 33.86
N ARG A 93 0.02 -0.87 34.63
CA ARG A 93 -1.28 -0.78 35.30
C ARG A 93 -2.46 -0.75 34.33
N LEU A 94 -2.25 -0.30 33.07
CA LEU A 94 -3.26 -0.39 32.02
C LEU A 94 -3.16 -1.73 31.28
N LYS A 95 -1.93 -2.19 30.96
CA LYS A 95 -1.71 -3.45 30.23
C LYS A 95 -2.38 -4.65 30.92
N ARG A 96 -2.39 -4.70 32.23
CA ARG A 96 -2.98 -5.83 33.01
C ARG A 96 -4.44 -6.07 32.75
N HIS A 97 -5.18 -5.07 32.26
CA HIS A 97 -6.62 -5.19 31.98
C HIS A 97 -6.92 -5.75 30.58
N PHE A 98 -5.91 -5.89 29.73
CA PHE A 98 -6.07 -6.38 28.36
C PHE A 98 -5.42 -7.74 28.18
N PHE A 99 -6.07 -8.59 27.40
CA PHE A 99 -5.44 -9.77 26.85
C PHE A 99 -4.58 -9.35 25.65
N MET A 100 -3.27 -9.44 25.80
CA MET A 100 -2.32 -8.94 24.80
C MET A 100 -2.01 -10.00 23.74
N LEU A 101 -2.30 -9.66 22.49
CA LEU A 101 -1.96 -10.46 21.32
C LEU A 101 -0.86 -9.76 20.52
N THR A 102 0.24 -10.44 20.29
CA THR A 102 1.30 -9.94 19.42
C THR A 102 1.02 -10.36 17.98
N VAL A 103 0.74 -9.39 17.12
CA VAL A 103 0.58 -9.62 15.68
C VAL A 103 1.91 -9.39 14.99
N VAL A 104 2.55 -10.48 14.58
CA VAL A 104 3.81 -10.41 13.83
C VAL A 104 3.56 -10.02 12.37
N THR A 105 4.54 -9.35 11.76
CA THR A 105 4.49 -9.04 10.33
C THR A 105 4.38 -10.34 9.52
N PRO A 106 3.44 -10.46 8.59
CA PRO A 106 3.29 -11.66 7.78
C PRO A 106 4.57 -11.98 7.02
N SER A 107 4.84 -13.27 6.83
CA SER A 107 5.99 -13.72 6.05
C SER A 107 5.88 -13.26 4.60
N PRO A 108 7.00 -13.04 3.89
CA PRO A 108 6.96 -12.70 2.47
C PRO A 108 6.17 -13.70 1.62
N SER A 109 6.20 -14.98 1.98
CA SER A 109 5.43 -16.04 1.32
C SER A 109 3.92 -15.89 1.57
N SER A 110 3.51 -15.56 2.79
CA SER A 110 2.10 -15.31 3.10
C SER A 110 1.55 -14.09 2.35
N VAL A 111 2.32 -13.01 2.30
CA VAL A 111 1.95 -11.79 1.55
C VAL A 111 1.87 -12.08 0.06
N ALA A 112 2.85 -12.81 -0.48
CA ALA A 112 2.84 -13.22 -1.90
C ALA A 112 1.65 -14.13 -2.23
N ALA A 113 1.26 -15.02 -1.33
CA ALA A 113 0.09 -15.87 -1.51
C ALA A 113 -1.21 -15.06 -1.54
N ILE A 114 -1.40 -14.13 -0.60
CA ILE A 114 -2.59 -13.27 -0.51
C ILE A 114 -2.79 -12.48 -1.82
N TYR A 115 -1.78 -11.70 -2.20
CA TYR A 115 -1.87 -10.87 -3.41
C TYR A 115 -1.79 -11.70 -4.70
N GLY A 116 -1.10 -12.84 -4.68
CA GLY A 116 -1.06 -13.78 -5.80
C GLY A 116 -2.43 -14.35 -6.15
N ILE A 117 -3.21 -14.75 -5.15
CA ILE A 117 -4.58 -15.23 -5.35
C ILE A 117 -5.47 -14.13 -5.94
N LEU A 118 -5.38 -12.91 -5.41
CA LEU A 118 -6.15 -11.77 -5.91
C LEU A 118 -5.81 -11.43 -7.37
N LEU A 119 -4.52 -11.42 -7.71
CA LEU A 119 -4.06 -11.18 -9.08
C LEU A 119 -4.49 -12.30 -10.03
N GLN A 120 -4.35 -13.56 -9.64
CA GLN A 120 -4.76 -14.70 -10.45
C GLN A 120 -6.28 -14.70 -10.70
N SER A 121 -7.07 -14.38 -9.67
CA SER A 121 -8.52 -14.24 -9.81
C SER A 121 -8.93 -13.11 -10.76
N ARG A 122 -8.22 -11.98 -10.71
CA ARG A 122 -8.51 -10.81 -11.57
C ARG A 122 -8.02 -11.01 -13.00
N PHE A 123 -6.85 -11.65 -13.17
CA PHE A 123 -6.21 -11.86 -14.45
C PHE A 123 -6.33 -13.34 -14.89
N ASP A 124 -7.57 -13.82 -15.02
CA ASP A 124 -7.82 -15.19 -15.49
C ASP A 124 -7.23 -15.38 -16.90
N ALA A 125 -6.50 -16.48 -17.08
CA ALA A 125 -5.88 -16.85 -18.34
C ALA A 125 -6.87 -16.96 -19.51
N LYS A 126 -8.15 -17.29 -19.23
CA LYS A 126 -9.20 -17.34 -20.24
C LYS A 126 -9.55 -15.96 -20.78
N GLU A 127 -9.68 -14.99 -19.88
CA GLU A 127 -10.05 -13.61 -20.24
C GLU A 127 -8.92 -12.83 -20.90
N PHE A 128 -7.68 -13.08 -20.51
CA PHE A 128 -6.50 -12.34 -20.96
C PHE A 128 -5.63 -13.12 -21.96
N LYS A 129 -6.17 -14.19 -22.55
CA LYS A 129 -5.47 -15.04 -23.54
C LYS A 129 -4.93 -14.24 -24.75
N TYR A 130 -5.58 -13.15 -25.10
CA TYR A 130 -5.20 -12.31 -26.23
C TYR A 130 -3.90 -11.50 -26.02
N LEU A 131 -3.42 -11.37 -24.77
CA LEU A 131 -2.23 -10.57 -24.43
C LEU A 131 -0.89 -11.29 -24.67
N GLY A 132 -0.94 -12.58 -25.02
CA GLY A 132 0.27 -13.34 -25.36
C GLY A 132 0.93 -14.08 -24.20
N GLY A 133 2.05 -14.75 -24.47
CA GLY A 133 2.65 -15.76 -23.59
C GLY A 133 3.35 -15.23 -22.33
N GLU A 134 3.76 -13.97 -22.27
CA GLU A 134 4.50 -13.41 -21.12
C GLU A 134 3.57 -12.82 -20.05
N PHE A 135 2.35 -12.47 -20.40
CA PHE A 135 1.39 -11.86 -19.45
C PHE A 135 1.13 -12.72 -18.21
N PRO A 136 0.85 -14.04 -18.30
CA PRO A 136 0.68 -14.90 -17.14
C PRO A 136 1.94 -14.95 -16.25
N ASN A 137 3.13 -14.91 -16.86
CA ASN A 137 4.40 -14.89 -16.15
C ASN A 137 4.58 -13.60 -15.34
N PHE A 138 4.16 -12.46 -15.89
CA PHE A 138 4.17 -11.18 -15.16
C PHE A 138 3.23 -11.22 -13.95
N VAL A 139 2.00 -11.72 -14.13
CA VAL A 139 1.03 -11.88 -13.04
C VAL A 139 1.59 -12.76 -11.92
N GLN A 140 2.20 -13.88 -12.27
CA GLN A 140 2.74 -14.83 -11.30
C GLN A 140 3.95 -14.28 -10.52
N ARG A 141 4.83 -13.51 -11.18
CA ARG A 141 6.06 -12.96 -10.56
C ARG A 141 5.82 -11.69 -9.79
N MET A 142 4.74 -10.94 -10.09
CA MET A 142 4.47 -9.62 -9.51
C MET A 142 4.47 -9.59 -7.97
N PRO A 143 3.84 -10.52 -7.23
CA PRO A 143 3.85 -10.48 -5.78
C PRO A 143 5.25 -10.60 -5.18
N SER A 144 6.05 -11.54 -5.66
CA SER A 144 7.43 -11.76 -5.17
C SER A 144 8.33 -10.57 -5.52
N THR A 145 8.18 -10.01 -6.70
CA THR A 145 8.92 -8.85 -7.17
C THR A 145 8.57 -7.60 -6.33
N THR A 146 7.29 -7.39 -6.05
CA THR A 146 6.84 -6.29 -5.18
C THR A 146 7.37 -6.44 -3.75
N MET A 147 7.41 -7.66 -3.23
CA MET A 147 7.99 -7.94 -1.92
C MET A 147 9.49 -7.67 -1.84
N ALA A 148 10.24 -7.96 -2.91
CA ALA A 148 11.67 -7.63 -2.98
C ALA A 148 11.88 -6.11 -2.91
N LEU A 149 11.12 -5.34 -3.68
CA LEU A 149 11.14 -3.87 -3.65
C LEU A 149 10.77 -3.32 -2.26
N PHE A 150 9.71 -3.85 -1.67
CA PHE A 150 9.24 -3.43 -0.35
C PHE A 150 10.26 -3.71 0.76
N LYS A 151 10.90 -4.88 0.72
CA LYS A 151 11.98 -5.23 1.66
C LYS A 151 13.15 -4.26 1.53
N TRP A 152 13.59 -3.97 0.31
CA TRP A 152 14.66 -3.01 0.05
C TRP A 152 14.30 -1.62 0.60
N LEU A 153 13.08 -1.14 0.39
CA LEU A 153 12.61 0.14 0.93
C LEU A 153 12.71 0.20 2.46
N ARG A 154 12.23 -0.82 3.14
CA ARG A 154 12.27 -0.89 4.62
C ARG A 154 13.69 -0.97 5.18
N GLU A 155 14.62 -1.54 4.43
CA GLU A 155 16.03 -1.65 4.84
C GLU A 155 16.84 -0.38 4.55
N LYS A 156 16.53 0.33 3.47
CA LYS A 156 17.35 1.45 2.99
C LYS A 156 16.75 2.83 3.27
N MET A 157 15.42 2.94 3.30
CA MET A 157 14.71 4.19 3.52
C MET A 157 14.18 4.23 4.95
N LEU A 158 15.10 4.45 5.91
CA LEU A 158 14.76 4.50 7.33
C LEU A 158 14.20 5.86 7.73
N PRO A 159 13.24 5.92 8.65
CA PRO A 159 12.76 7.18 9.21
C PRO A 159 13.86 7.87 10.01
N SER A 160 13.91 9.19 9.90
CA SER A 160 14.76 10.06 10.69
C SER A 160 13.95 11.26 11.20
N PRO A 161 14.45 12.05 12.17
CA PRO A 161 13.72 13.22 12.64
C PRO A 161 13.32 14.20 11.55
N THR A 162 14.13 14.33 10.49
CA THR A 162 13.82 15.18 9.31
C THR A 162 12.96 14.47 8.27
N LYS A 163 12.82 13.15 8.33
CA LYS A 163 12.10 12.31 7.38
C LYS A 163 11.21 11.30 8.13
N PHE A 164 10.48 11.78 9.13
CA PHE A 164 9.64 10.92 10.01
C PHE A 164 8.57 10.12 9.24
N HIS A 165 8.14 10.61 8.07
CA HIS A 165 7.15 9.99 7.20
C HIS A 165 7.68 8.85 6.33
N TYR A 166 8.98 8.50 6.40
CA TYR A 166 9.55 7.35 5.70
C TYR A 166 9.14 6.02 6.36
N THR A 167 7.85 5.87 6.59
CA THR A 167 7.25 4.64 7.12
C THR A 167 6.55 3.90 6.00
N PHE A 168 7.04 2.68 5.70
CA PHE A 168 6.47 1.81 4.68
C PHE A 168 5.77 0.63 5.33
N THR A 169 4.47 0.52 5.11
CA THR A 169 3.59 -0.43 5.77
C THR A 169 2.92 -1.37 4.76
N LEU A 170 2.28 -2.44 5.25
CA LEU A 170 1.48 -3.33 4.41
C LEU A 170 0.29 -2.60 3.75
N LYS A 171 -0.16 -1.48 4.31
CA LYS A 171 -1.17 -0.61 3.71
C LYS A 171 -0.71 -0.06 2.35
N ASP A 172 0.58 0.27 2.23
CA ASP A 172 1.16 0.75 0.99
C ASP A 172 1.21 -0.34 -0.07
N LEU A 173 1.56 -1.58 0.33
CA LEU A 173 1.43 -2.74 -0.58
C LEU A 173 -0.01 -2.94 -1.06
N SER A 174 -0.97 -2.86 -0.15
CA SER A 174 -2.38 -2.97 -0.50
C SER A 174 -2.82 -1.90 -1.50
N ARG A 175 -2.36 -0.66 -1.35
CA ARG A 175 -2.65 0.44 -2.28
C ARG A 175 -2.07 0.16 -3.67
N LEU A 176 -0.82 -0.32 -3.75
CA LEU A 176 -0.19 -0.68 -5.01
C LEU A 176 -1.00 -1.76 -5.75
N PHE A 177 -1.30 -2.87 -5.08
CA PHE A 177 -2.08 -3.93 -5.69
C PHE A 177 -3.52 -3.50 -6.02
N GLN A 178 -4.12 -2.64 -5.21
CA GLN A 178 -5.43 -2.06 -5.47
C GLN A 178 -5.45 -1.24 -6.76
N GLY A 179 -4.42 -0.43 -7.02
CA GLY A 179 -4.28 0.31 -8.27
C GLY A 179 -4.23 -0.63 -9.49
N VAL A 180 -3.40 -1.67 -9.40
CA VAL A 180 -3.30 -2.69 -10.46
C VAL A 180 -4.63 -3.43 -10.69
N LEU A 181 -5.32 -3.83 -9.61
CA LEU A 181 -6.57 -4.61 -9.69
C LEU A 181 -7.77 -3.79 -10.19
N ARG A 182 -7.80 -2.49 -9.91
CA ARG A 182 -8.89 -1.58 -10.34
C ARG A 182 -8.88 -1.29 -11.83
N THR A 183 -7.73 -1.43 -12.48
CA THR A 183 -7.58 -1.07 -13.89
C THR A 183 -8.49 -1.93 -14.78
N PRO A 184 -9.27 -1.31 -15.68
CA PRO A 184 -10.20 -2.01 -16.54
C PRO A 184 -9.49 -2.87 -17.58
N LYS A 185 -10.16 -3.90 -18.05
CA LYS A 185 -9.63 -4.84 -19.06
C LYS A 185 -9.23 -4.14 -20.36
N SER A 186 -9.95 -3.09 -20.75
CA SER A 186 -9.69 -2.31 -21.96
C SER A 186 -8.32 -1.62 -21.99
N THR A 187 -7.74 -1.35 -20.82
CA THR A 187 -6.40 -0.73 -20.71
C THR A 187 -5.28 -1.66 -21.13
N TYR A 188 -5.49 -2.98 -20.99
CA TYR A 188 -4.48 -3.98 -21.31
C TYR A 188 -4.49 -4.34 -22.79
N THR A 189 -3.93 -3.47 -23.62
CA THR A 189 -3.82 -3.68 -25.07
C THR A 189 -2.60 -4.51 -25.47
N GLN A 190 -1.58 -4.55 -24.62
CA GLN A 190 -0.33 -5.26 -24.82
C GLN A 190 0.15 -5.87 -23.50
N ASP A 191 0.97 -6.91 -23.58
CA ASP A 191 1.54 -7.62 -22.43
C ASP A 191 2.36 -6.74 -21.49
N ASN A 192 3.07 -5.76 -22.03
CA ASN A 192 3.91 -4.83 -21.28
C ASN A 192 3.14 -3.78 -20.46
N VAL A 193 1.86 -3.55 -20.77
CA VAL A 193 1.05 -2.53 -20.07
C VAL A 193 0.93 -2.86 -18.58
N LEU A 194 0.80 -4.15 -18.24
CA LEU A 194 0.74 -4.58 -16.83
C LEU A 194 2.01 -4.20 -16.05
N VAL A 195 3.18 -4.37 -16.65
CA VAL A 195 4.46 -4.00 -16.02
C VAL A 195 4.60 -2.48 -15.89
N GLN A 196 4.19 -1.75 -16.92
CA GLN A 196 4.18 -0.28 -16.88
C GLN A 196 3.23 0.24 -15.80
N LEU A 197 2.04 -0.33 -15.66
CA LEU A 197 1.09 0.01 -14.63
C LEU A 197 1.65 -0.31 -13.24
N TRP A 198 2.24 -1.49 -13.05
CA TRP A 198 2.87 -1.85 -11.77
C TRP A 198 3.99 -0.87 -11.40
N ARG A 199 4.82 -0.46 -12.35
CA ARG A 199 5.87 0.54 -12.13
C ARG A 199 5.28 1.89 -11.75
N HIS A 200 4.26 2.33 -12.45
CA HIS A 200 3.55 3.58 -12.14
C HIS A 200 2.97 3.57 -10.72
N GLU A 201 2.28 2.49 -10.34
CA GLU A 201 1.74 2.36 -8.99
C GLU A 201 2.83 2.29 -7.92
N ALA A 202 3.96 1.63 -8.21
CA ALA A 202 5.12 1.60 -7.32
C ALA A 202 5.73 3.01 -7.13
N GLU A 203 5.87 3.78 -8.20
CA GLU A 203 6.34 5.17 -8.14
C GLU A 203 5.37 6.03 -7.32
N ARG A 204 4.07 5.97 -7.59
CA ARG A 204 3.05 6.73 -6.88
C ARG A 204 2.96 6.41 -5.39
N VAL A 205 3.03 5.13 -5.04
CA VAL A 205 2.88 4.72 -3.64
C VAL A 205 4.16 4.94 -2.84
N PHE A 206 5.33 4.69 -3.44
CA PHE A 206 6.59 4.71 -2.71
C PHE A 206 7.43 5.95 -3.01
N SER A 207 7.63 6.32 -4.29
CA SER A 207 8.50 7.43 -4.66
C SER A 207 7.93 8.79 -4.27
N ASP A 208 6.61 8.95 -4.33
CA ASP A 208 5.97 10.22 -3.96
C ASP A 208 6.12 10.57 -2.48
N LYS A 209 6.36 9.57 -1.63
CA LYS A 209 6.71 9.78 -0.22
C LYS A 209 8.14 10.29 -0.03
N LEU A 210 9.03 10.10 -1.02
CA LEU A 210 10.43 10.48 -0.90
C LEU A 210 10.62 11.97 -1.19
N VAL A 211 11.26 12.68 -0.26
CA VAL A 211 11.47 14.14 -0.36
C VAL A 211 12.70 14.47 -1.19
N ASN A 212 13.80 13.74 -0.96
CA ASN A 212 15.08 14.06 -1.55
C ASN A 212 15.23 13.45 -2.95
N LEU A 213 15.77 14.20 -3.90
CA LEU A 213 16.09 13.71 -5.25
C LEU A 213 17.03 12.50 -5.21
N GLN A 214 18.06 12.53 -4.33
CA GLN A 214 18.97 11.40 -4.17
C GLN A 214 18.26 10.09 -3.75
N ASP A 215 17.26 10.17 -2.89
CA ASP A 215 16.48 9.02 -2.46
C ASP A 215 15.56 8.53 -3.59
N LYS A 216 14.98 9.46 -4.35
CA LYS A 216 14.21 9.13 -5.57
C LYS A 216 15.06 8.44 -6.63
N ASP A 217 16.28 8.91 -6.87
CA ASP A 217 17.21 8.29 -7.81
C ASP A 217 17.63 6.88 -7.38
N LYS A 218 17.89 6.69 -6.08
CA LYS A 218 18.17 5.35 -5.51
C LYS A 218 16.99 4.42 -5.72
N PHE A 219 15.78 4.90 -5.42
CA PHE A 219 14.55 4.15 -5.62
C PHE A 219 14.34 3.77 -7.09
N LYS A 220 14.53 4.72 -8.01
CA LYS A 220 14.39 4.50 -9.46
C LYS A 220 15.35 3.44 -9.97
N LYS A 221 16.61 3.47 -9.53
CA LYS A 221 17.61 2.44 -9.86
C LYS A 221 17.19 1.06 -9.37
N GLU A 222 16.68 0.97 -8.15
CA GLU A 222 16.22 -0.30 -7.60
C GLU A 222 14.94 -0.79 -8.31
N LEU A 223 14.01 0.12 -8.61
CA LEU A 223 12.81 -0.20 -9.38
C LEU A 223 13.17 -0.77 -10.76
N ASP A 224 14.19 -0.23 -11.41
CA ASP A 224 14.70 -0.73 -12.70
C ASP A 224 15.34 -2.12 -12.57
N LEU A 225 16.08 -2.38 -11.49
CA LEU A 225 16.65 -3.69 -11.21
C LEU A 225 15.56 -4.74 -10.95
N VAL A 226 14.61 -4.39 -10.11
CA VAL A 226 13.51 -5.28 -9.72
C VAL A 226 12.56 -5.52 -10.90
N SER A 227 12.33 -4.53 -11.76
CA SER A 227 11.53 -4.72 -12.97
C SER A 227 12.15 -5.70 -13.98
N LYS A 228 13.49 -5.83 -14.01
CA LYS A 228 14.18 -6.87 -14.80
C LYS A 228 13.82 -8.28 -14.32
N GLN A 229 13.64 -8.47 -13.03
CA GLN A 229 13.19 -9.77 -12.47
C GLN A 229 11.76 -10.08 -12.91
N LEU A 230 10.90 -9.07 -12.95
CA LEU A 230 9.52 -9.22 -13.41
C LEU A 230 9.47 -9.64 -14.90
N THR A 231 10.30 -9.00 -15.74
CA THR A 231 10.37 -9.30 -17.18
C THR A 231 11.19 -10.55 -17.53
N GLY A 232 11.76 -11.23 -16.53
CA GLY A 232 12.53 -12.47 -16.76
C GLY A 232 13.94 -12.26 -17.33
N ALA A 233 14.41 -11.01 -17.46
CA ALA A 233 15.80 -10.73 -17.76
C ALA A 233 16.65 -11.08 -16.53
N ALA A 234 17.43 -12.16 -16.61
CA ALA A 234 18.28 -12.60 -15.51
C ALA A 234 19.21 -11.48 -15.06
N PRO A 235 19.39 -11.24 -13.74
CA PRO A 235 20.37 -10.30 -13.26
C PRO A 235 21.74 -10.75 -13.77
N ALA A 236 22.47 -9.85 -14.42
CA ALA A 236 23.85 -10.10 -14.80
C ALA A 236 24.60 -10.51 -13.53
N LYS A 237 25.00 -11.78 -13.45
CA LYS A 237 25.86 -12.29 -12.37
C LYS A 237 27.11 -11.45 -12.38
N THR A 238 27.28 -10.59 -11.39
CA THR A 238 28.57 -9.96 -11.12
C THR A 238 29.54 -11.09 -10.84
N GLY A 239 30.34 -11.45 -11.83
CA GLY A 239 31.26 -12.52 -11.77
C GLY A 239 32.36 -12.22 -10.76
N LYS A 240 32.33 -12.87 -9.61
CA LYS A 240 33.55 -13.17 -8.88
C LYS A 240 34.32 -14.21 -9.70
N GLY A 241 35.51 -13.83 -10.08
CA GLY A 241 36.38 -14.57 -10.96
C GLY A 241 36.55 -16.04 -10.57
N ARG A 242 36.44 -16.88 -11.56
CA ARG A 242 36.84 -18.28 -11.52
C ARG A 242 38.17 -18.39 -12.28
N PRO A 243 39.17 -19.03 -11.71
CA PRO A 243 40.45 -19.17 -12.40
C PRO A 243 40.32 -20.09 -13.62
N PRO A 244 41.20 -19.95 -14.62
CA PRO A 244 41.15 -20.72 -15.84
C PRO A 244 41.75 -22.10 -15.65
N SER A 245 41.04 -23.14 -15.97
CA SER A 245 41.65 -24.46 -16.22
C SER A 245 40.94 -25.19 -17.36
N ALA A 246 41.70 -25.34 -18.40
CA ALA A 246 41.96 -26.52 -19.23
C ALA A 246 40.84 -27.09 -20.13
N MET A 247 41.21 -27.01 -21.38
CA MET A 247 41.20 -28.04 -22.44
C MET A 247 39.91 -28.44 -23.14
N LYS A 248 40.01 -28.22 -24.44
CA LYS A 248 39.10 -28.43 -25.57
C LYS A 248 38.85 -29.91 -25.86
N SER A 249 37.64 -30.19 -26.33
CA SER A 249 37.45 -31.16 -27.43
C SER A 249 36.31 -30.70 -28.37
N PRO A 250 36.42 -30.90 -29.67
CA PRO A 250 35.45 -30.38 -30.64
C PRO A 250 34.37 -31.39 -30.95
N THR A 251 33.09 -31.00 -30.79
CA THR A 251 32.00 -31.83 -31.31
C THR A 251 31.02 -31.00 -32.16
N LYS A 252 30.90 -31.44 -33.30
CA LYS A 252 30.04 -31.21 -34.49
C LYS A 252 28.83 -30.25 -34.32
N ARG A 253 28.82 -29.29 -35.25
CA ARG A 253 27.71 -28.44 -35.68
C ARG A 253 26.43 -29.25 -35.97
N GLY A 254 25.44 -29.13 -35.13
CA GLY A 254 24.04 -29.39 -35.48
C GLY A 254 23.37 -28.05 -35.79
N LYS A 255 22.86 -27.86 -37.00
CA LYS A 255 22.03 -26.72 -37.39
C LYS A 255 20.73 -26.78 -36.59
N SER A 256 20.54 -25.89 -35.61
CA SER A 256 19.26 -25.68 -34.97
C SER A 256 18.41 -24.75 -35.85
N VAL A 257 17.29 -25.28 -36.29
CA VAL A 257 16.22 -24.52 -36.95
C VAL A 257 15.66 -23.56 -35.93
N SER A 258 15.84 -22.27 -36.18
CA SER A 258 15.26 -21.17 -35.37
C SER A 258 13.75 -21.19 -35.51
N ARG A 259 13.03 -21.39 -34.41
CA ARG A 259 11.61 -21.09 -34.31
C ARG A 259 11.40 -19.58 -34.49
N PRO A 260 10.45 -19.14 -35.33
CA PRO A 260 10.13 -17.72 -35.44
C PRO A 260 9.32 -17.27 -34.23
N GLY A 261 9.75 -16.23 -33.53
CA GLY A 261 8.84 -15.36 -32.80
C GLY A 261 8.99 -15.20 -31.30
N SER A 262 10.18 -15.27 -30.71
CA SER A 262 10.39 -14.66 -29.39
C SER A 262 11.28 -13.42 -29.54
N ALA A 263 10.74 -12.24 -29.28
CA ALA A 263 11.52 -11.03 -29.18
C ALA A 263 12.64 -11.19 -28.14
N PRO A 264 13.84 -10.66 -28.35
CA PRO A 264 14.92 -10.81 -27.38
C PRO A 264 14.53 -10.17 -26.05
N ALA A 265 14.86 -10.80 -24.93
CA ALA A 265 14.51 -10.35 -23.56
C ALA A 265 14.89 -8.89 -23.26
N ALA A 266 15.92 -8.37 -23.91
CA ALA A 266 16.33 -6.97 -23.82
C ALA A 266 15.30 -5.99 -24.40
N ASP A 267 14.59 -6.40 -25.47
CA ASP A 267 13.55 -5.56 -26.09
C ASP A 267 12.26 -5.53 -25.27
N ILE A 268 11.91 -6.64 -24.64
CA ILE A 268 10.76 -6.70 -23.71
C ILE A 268 10.99 -5.77 -22.53
N HIS A 269 12.18 -5.81 -21.92
CA HIS A 269 12.48 -4.96 -20.77
C HIS A 269 12.45 -3.47 -21.14
N SER A 270 13.03 -3.05 -22.27
CA SER A 270 13.03 -1.65 -22.70
C SER A 270 11.61 -1.11 -22.92
N ARG A 271 10.72 -1.91 -23.48
CA ARG A 271 9.30 -1.56 -23.64
C ARG A 271 8.54 -1.46 -22.31
N CYS A 272 8.89 -2.29 -21.34
CA CYS A 272 8.28 -2.28 -20.02
C CYS A 272 8.75 -1.12 -19.14
N VAL A 273 9.95 -0.59 -19.38
CA VAL A 273 10.51 0.55 -18.63
C VAL A 273 10.08 1.90 -19.19
N ALA A 274 9.49 1.94 -20.38
CA ALA A 274 8.99 3.17 -20.97
C ALA A 274 8.01 3.87 -20.00
N PRO A 275 8.21 5.19 -19.74
CA PRO A 275 7.34 5.91 -18.82
C PRO A 275 5.89 5.91 -19.31
N ALA A 276 4.99 5.63 -18.40
CA ALA A 276 3.56 5.68 -18.64
C ALA A 276 2.86 6.26 -17.39
N LEU A 277 1.86 7.11 -17.62
CA LEU A 277 1.04 7.67 -16.58
C LEU A 277 -0.36 7.05 -16.68
N PHE A 278 -0.89 6.59 -15.56
CA PHE A 278 -2.25 6.07 -15.44
C PHE A 278 -3.02 6.95 -14.48
N VAL A 279 -4.22 7.35 -14.86
CA VAL A 279 -5.09 8.21 -14.07
C VAL A 279 -6.53 7.70 -14.13
N ASP A 280 -7.29 7.95 -13.08
CA ASP A 280 -8.67 7.49 -12.92
C ASP A 280 -9.71 8.62 -12.93
N PHE A 281 -9.28 9.86 -13.10
CA PHE A 281 -10.13 11.04 -13.02
C PHE A 281 -10.35 11.75 -14.37
N LEU A 282 -9.77 11.23 -15.46
CA LEU A 282 -9.89 11.86 -16.78
C LEU A 282 -11.11 11.42 -17.59
N ARG A 283 -11.89 10.53 -17.05
CA ARG A 283 -13.08 10.04 -17.69
C ARG A 283 -14.31 10.67 -17.06
N ASP A 284 -15.24 11.12 -17.87
CA ASP A 284 -16.52 11.60 -17.39
C ASP A 284 -17.38 10.43 -16.91
N ASP A 285 -18.31 10.73 -16.00
CA ASP A 285 -19.32 9.78 -15.58
C ASP A 285 -20.24 9.50 -16.77
N GLU A 286 -20.49 8.23 -17.08
CA GLU A 286 -21.42 7.80 -18.12
C GLU A 286 -22.77 7.51 -17.46
N TYR A 287 -23.83 8.10 -17.99
CA TYR A 287 -25.20 7.89 -17.58
C TYR A 287 -25.92 7.08 -18.67
N ASP A 288 -26.84 6.21 -18.26
CA ASP A 288 -27.70 5.51 -19.19
C ASP A 288 -28.83 6.40 -19.72
N GLU A 289 -29.68 5.85 -20.61
CA GLU A 289 -30.80 6.59 -21.22
C GLU A 289 -31.83 7.07 -20.17
N ASP A 290 -31.86 6.44 -18.99
CA ASP A 290 -32.72 6.78 -17.86
C ASP A 290 -32.07 7.80 -16.91
N GLY A 291 -30.85 8.28 -17.20
CA GLY A 291 -30.12 9.24 -16.38
C GLY A 291 -29.52 8.61 -15.12
N ILE A 292 -29.45 7.28 -15.05
CA ILE A 292 -28.83 6.55 -13.96
C ILE A 292 -27.34 6.41 -14.24
N LEU A 293 -26.49 6.57 -13.22
CA LEU A 293 -25.05 6.46 -13.34
C LEU A 293 -24.66 5.04 -13.77
N ALA A 294 -24.45 4.83 -15.06
CA ALA A 294 -24.04 3.55 -15.62
C ALA A 294 -22.57 3.23 -15.31
N ARG A 295 -21.70 4.25 -15.23
CA ARG A 295 -20.26 4.08 -15.03
C ARG A 295 -19.64 5.29 -14.34
N SER A 296 -19.09 5.08 -13.16
CA SER A 296 -18.41 6.14 -12.41
C SER A 296 -16.94 6.27 -12.83
N ARG A 297 -16.51 7.50 -13.05
CA ARG A 297 -15.12 7.85 -13.39
C ARG A 297 -14.09 7.45 -12.32
N ARG A 298 -14.52 7.16 -11.09
CA ARG A 298 -13.64 6.89 -9.94
C ARG A 298 -12.94 5.54 -9.98
N PHE A 299 -13.28 4.63 -10.91
CA PHE A 299 -12.84 3.23 -10.86
C PHE A 299 -12.03 2.75 -12.07
N GLU A 300 -11.69 3.64 -13.00
CA GLU A 300 -10.96 3.26 -14.20
C GLU A 300 -9.61 3.98 -14.30
N MET A 301 -8.56 3.18 -14.54
CA MET A 301 -7.22 3.67 -14.83
C MET A 301 -7.03 3.80 -16.34
N ILE A 302 -6.72 4.98 -16.82
CA ILE A 302 -6.48 5.27 -18.24
C ILE A 302 -4.98 5.51 -18.42
N LYS A 303 -4.38 4.82 -19.38
CA LYS A 303 -2.99 5.06 -19.76
C LYS A 303 -2.89 6.35 -20.56
N VAL A 304 -2.13 7.29 -20.05
CA VAL A 304 -1.86 8.56 -20.70
C VAL A 304 -0.55 8.46 -21.47
N PRO A 305 -0.46 8.96 -22.72
CA PRO A 305 0.80 9.02 -23.46
C PRO A 305 1.85 9.83 -22.69
N SER A 306 3.08 9.32 -22.60
CA SER A 306 4.19 9.94 -21.87
C SER A 306 4.67 11.28 -22.44
N ARG A 307 4.19 11.65 -23.62
CA ARG A 307 4.43 12.95 -24.27
C ARG A 307 3.11 13.51 -24.76
N CYS A 308 2.40 14.18 -23.88
CA CYS A 308 1.28 15.01 -24.27
C CYS A 308 1.81 16.43 -24.48
N ARG A 309 1.98 16.86 -25.74
CA ARG A 309 2.16 18.28 -26.02
C ARG A 309 0.83 18.98 -25.74
N ARG A 310 0.89 20.24 -25.27
CA ARG A 310 -0.27 21.05 -24.89
C ARG A 310 -1.37 21.03 -25.98
N ASP A 311 -0.97 21.01 -27.25
CA ASP A 311 -1.85 21.07 -28.41
C ASP A 311 -2.46 19.70 -28.80
N SER A 312 -1.98 18.61 -28.22
CA SER A 312 -2.45 17.23 -28.51
C SER A 312 -3.07 16.52 -27.32
N CYS A 313 -3.19 17.20 -26.19
CA CYS A 313 -3.90 16.65 -25.02
C CYS A 313 -5.42 16.73 -25.22
N PRO A 314 -6.17 15.70 -24.81
CA PRO A 314 -7.62 15.79 -24.77
C PRO A 314 -8.06 17.02 -23.95
N PRO A 315 -9.18 17.67 -24.33
CA PRO A 315 -9.61 18.93 -23.69
C PRO A 315 -9.79 18.83 -22.17
N HIS A 316 -10.11 17.68 -21.64
CA HIS A 316 -10.23 17.42 -20.19
C HIS A 316 -8.93 17.63 -19.39
N PHE A 317 -7.75 17.57 -20.03
CA PHE A 317 -6.48 17.89 -19.39
C PHE A 317 -6.31 19.37 -19.06
N HIS A 318 -6.96 20.24 -19.84
CA HIS A 318 -6.86 21.68 -19.64
C HIS A 318 -7.78 22.18 -18.51
N GLU A 319 -8.91 21.54 -18.30
CA GLU A 319 -9.89 21.93 -17.28
C GLU A 319 -9.48 21.52 -15.86
N SER A 320 -8.68 20.44 -15.71
CA SER A 320 -8.26 19.92 -14.40
C SER A 320 -7.07 20.64 -13.77
N GLY A 321 -6.44 21.62 -14.44
CA GLY A 321 -5.35 22.43 -13.89
C GLY A 321 -4.03 21.67 -13.65
N PHE A 322 -3.90 20.46 -14.15
CA PHE A 322 -2.66 19.69 -14.07
C PHE A 322 -1.65 20.15 -15.13
N PHE A 323 -0.70 20.96 -14.70
CA PHE A 323 0.49 21.26 -15.47
C PHE A 323 1.50 20.13 -15.27
N PHE A 324 1.82 19.42 -16.34
CA PHE A 324 3.05 18.64 -16.37
C PHE A 324 4.21 19.64 -16.38
N ALA A 325 4.96 19.70 -15.27
CA ALA A 325 6.21 20.42 -15.30
C ALA A 325 7.09 19.79 -16.38
N GLU A 326 7.36 20.53 -17.45
CA GLU A 326 8.47 20.23 -18.33
C GLU A 326 9.71 20.25 -17.44
N GLU A 327 10.36 19.11 -17.25
CA GLU A 327 11.76 19.12 -16.87
C GLU A 327 12.49 19.88 -17.97
N ALA A 328 12.79 21.13 -17.70
CA ALA A 328 13.70 21.91 -18.49
C ALA A 328 15.08 21.21 -18.43
N ASN A 329 15.34 20.36 -19.39
CA ASN A 329 16.69 19.97 -19.75
C ASN A 329 17.28 21.12 -20.57
N SER A 330 17.99 22.00 -19.88
CA SER A 330 19.07 22.81 -20.44
C SER A 330 20.41 22.23 -19.99
#